data_97edb8524ec9d0020d19d98a3a2e82c7
#
_entry.id   97edb8524ec9d0020d19d98a3a2e82c7
#
_cell.length_a   1.000
_cell.length_b   1.000
_cell.length_c   1.000
_cell.angle_alpha   90.00
_cell.angle_beta   90.00
_cell.angle_gamma   90.00
#
_symmetry.space_group_name_H-M   'P 1'
#
loop_
_entity.id
_entity.type
_entity.pdbx_description
1 polymer ?
#
loop_
_entity_poly.entity_id
_entity_poly.type
_entity_poly.pdbx_seq_one_letter_code
_entity_poly.pdbx_strand_id
1 'polypeptide(L)'
;AYLKLSKFTETSYEEFMYAMEALKKKGMQQLVLDLRHNGGGLMDEAVDIADEFLDGEKLIVYTQGVNSKKKEYKCKRPGILEKGKLTVLVDELTASASEVLCGALQDWCRATIIGQRSFGKGLVMEQFPLSDGSAIRLTTARYYTPIGRCIQRSYENGKKVYMDEIWQRYASGEMSFTGNHLMAHGKPFLTVCKDTVYESEGIVPNVFVPVDTNLNNEEINKLLYGSSLSQFAFQYYLKHQQEIMKYSTVKELLSKTDAGSLFQQFNALIKPTKPVTENIKNRIIQQIFALLARYKWGNAGYTEALIINDKEVNESLAMMNK
;
A
#
# COMPACT_ATOMS: atom_id res chain seq x y z
N ALA A 1 1.11 9.26 13.17
CA ALA A 1 1.49 7.84 13.19
C ALA A 1 1.56 7.26 11.77
N TYR A 2 2.21 6.12 11.63
CA TYR A 2 2.23 5.32 10.41
C TYR A 2 1.81 3.88 10.76
N LEU A 3 0.92 3.31 9.94
CA LEU A 3 0.47 1.94 10.06
C LEU A 3 0.42 1.30 8.67
N LYS A 4 1.08 0.14 8.49
CA LYS A 4 1.05 -0.63 7.26
C LYS A 4 0.14 -1.84 7.44
N LEU A 5 -0.82 -2.00 6.51
CA LEU A 5 -1.68 -3.17 6.42
C LEU A 5 -1.33 -3.94 5.15
N SER A 6 -0.79 -5.15 5.30
CA SER A 6 -0.24 -5.91 4.17
C SER A 6 -1.27 -6.80 3.47
N LYS A 7 -2.37 -7.15 4.17
CA LYS A 7 -3.44 -8.02 3.64
C LYS A 7 -4.68 -7.94 4.54
N PHE A 8 -5.86 -8.29 4.02
CA PHE A 8 -7.08 -8.43 4.80
C PHE A 8 -7.35 -9.92 5.06
N THR A 9 -7.00 -10.40 6.26
CA THR A 9 -7.20 -11.76 6.77
C THR A 9 -8.21 -11.74 7.91
N GLU A 10 -8.63 -12.89 8.43
CA GLU A 10 -9.61 -13.01 9.51
C GLU A 10 -9.24 -12.28 10.82
N THR A 11 -7.99 -11.92 11.01
CA THR A 11 -7.48 -11.21 12.19
C THR A 11 -7.11 -9.75 11.94
N SER A 12 -7.28 -9.26 10.71
CA SER A 12 -6.76 -7.94 10.33
C SER A 12 -7.40 -6.79 11.09
N TYR A 13 -8.70 -6.86 11.32
CA TYR A 13 -9.40 -5.85 12.11
C TYR A 13 -8.93 -5.86 13.57
N GLU A 14 -8.79 -7.02 14.18
CA GLU A 14 -8.31 -7.14 15.56
C GLU A 14 -6.88 -6.58 15.71
N GLU A 15 -5.97 -6.97 14.79
CA GLU A 15 -4.59 -6.48 14.77
C GLU A 15 -4.53 -4.96 14.52
N PHE A 16 -5.38 -4.46 13.61
CA PHE A 16 -5.52 -3.04 13.34
C PHE A 16 -5.96 -2.28 14.59
N MET A 17 -7.01 -2.74 15.28
CA MET A 17 -7.52 -2.10 16.48
C MET A 17 -6.51 -2.11 17.61
N TYR A 18 -5.81 -3.22 17.83
CA TYR A 18 -4.73 -3.30 18.80
C TYR A 18 -3.65 -2.23 18.54
N ALA A 19 -3.23 -2.09 17.27
CA ALA A 19 -2.25 -1.07 16.87
C ALA A 19 -2.78 0.35 17.05
N MET A 20 -4.03 0.62 16.64
CA MET A 20 -4.66 1.94 16.74
C MET A 20 -4.83 2.39 18.17
N GLU A 21 -5.27 1.51 19.08
CA GLU A 21 -5.37 1.81 20.50
C GLU A 21 -4.01 2.13 21.12
N ALA A 22 -2.98 1.36 20.77
CA ALA A 22 -1.62 1.63 21.23
C ALA A 22 -1.09 2.99 20.73
N LEU A 23 -1.40 3.36 19.50
CA LEU A 23 -1.04 4.66 18.94
C LEU A 23 -1.84 5.81 19.57
N LYS A 24 -3.13 5.62 19.84
CA LYS A 24 -3.97 6.60 20.56
C LYS A 24 -3.45 6.85 21.96
N LYS A 25 -3.08 5.79 22.71
CA LYS A 25 -2.47 5.92 24.05
C LYS A 25 -1.16 6.73 24.02
N LYS A 26 -0.45 6.73 22.88
CA LYS A 26 0.76 7.55 22.65
C LYS A 26 0.46 8.96 22.12
N GLY A 27 -0.82 9.37 22.06
CA GLY A 27 -1.24 10.71 21.66
C GLY A 27 -1.38 10.89 20.14
N MET A 28 -1.58 9.81 19.36
CA MET A 28 -1.81 9.91 17.93
C MET A 28 -3.03 10.77 17.62
N GLN A 29 -2.86 11.74 16.69
CA GLN A 29 -3.91 12.59 16.16
C GLN A 29 -4.05 12.49 14.63
N GLN A 30 -3.02 11.98 13.95
CA GLN A 30 -2.93 11.88 12.50
C GLN A 30 -2.35 10.53 12.11
N LEU A 31 -2.82 9.96 10.99
CA LEU A 31 -2.42 8.64 10.55
C LEU A 31 -2.07 8.62 9.06
N VAL A 32 -0.94 8.02 8.74
CA VAL A 32 -0.59 7.50 7.42
C VAL A 32 -0.93 6.01 7.41
N LEU A 33 -1.93 5.61 6.64
CA LEU A 33 -2.29 4.20 6.43
C LEU A 33 -1.66 3.73 5.11
N ASP A 34 -0.74 2.78 5.17
CA ASP A 34 -0.05 2.25 3.98
C ASP A 34 -0.70 0.95 3.51
N LEU A 35 -1.33 1.00 2.35
CA LEU A 35 -1.93 -0.13 1.63
C LEU A 35 -1.14 -0.52 0.37
N ARG A 36 0.06 0.00 0.18
CA ARG A 36 0.91 -0.37 -0.94
C ARG A 36 1.27 -1.85 -0.87
N HIS A 37 1.19 -2.52 -2.03
CA HIS A 37 1.36 -3.98 -2.19
C HIS A 37 0.30 -4.82 -1.47
N ASN A 38 -0.81 -4.23 -1.03
CA ASN A 38 -1.93 -4.95 -0.43
C ASN A 38 -2.95 -5.34 -1.50
N GLY A 39 -2.90 -6.58 -1.97
CA GLY A 39 -3.83 -7.13 -2.97
C GLY A 39 -5.25 -7.41 -2.45
N GLY A 40 -5.59 -6.95 -1.25
CA GLY A 40 -6.90 -7.13 -0.62
C GLY A 40 -7.01 -8.38 0.25
N GLY A 41 -8.16 -8.99 0.26
CA GLY A 41 -8.51 -10.15 1.07
C GLY A 41 -10.00 -10.17 1.41
N LEU A 42 -10.34 -10.34 2.67
CA LEU A 42 -11.71 -10.39 3.15
C LEU A 42 -12.33 -8.98 3.13
N MET A 43 -13.48 -8.85 2.46
CA MET A 43 -14.17 -7.57 2.33
C MET A 43 -14.73 -7.08 3.66
N ASP A 44 -15.23 -7.98 4.51
CA ASP A 44 -15.82 -7.61 5.81
C ASP A 44 -14.77 -6.94 6.72
N GLU A 45 -13.51 -7.40 6.69
CA GLU A 45 -12.39 -6.78 7.39
C GLU A 45 -12.12 -5.33 6.91
N ALA A 46 -12.19 -5.11 5.59
CA ALA A 46 -12.04 -3.77 5.04
C ALA A 46 -13.21 -2.84 5.39
N VAL A 47 -14.42 -3.40 5.46
CA VAL A 47 -15.62 -2.67 5.90
C VAL A 47 -15.48 -2.27 7.39
N ASP A 48 -15.07 -3.21 8.24
CA ASP A 48 -14.91 -2.94 9.67
C ASP A 48 -13.79 -1.92 9.95
N ILE A 49 -12.69 -1.96 9.17
CA ILE A 49 -11.62 -0.95 9.26
C ILE A 49 -12.11 0.41 8.70
N ALA A 50 -12.93 0.44 7.64
CA ALA A 50 -13.49 1.68 7.11
C ALA A 50 -14.42 2.36 8.12
N ASP A 51 -15.18 1.58 8.88
CA ASP A 51 -16.08 2.04 9.94
C ASP A 51 -15.33 2.80 11.05
N GLU A 52 -14.06 2.47 11.30
CA GLU A 52 -13.21 3.15 12.28
C GLU A 52 -12.80 4.58 11.88
N PHE A 53 -13.01 4.94 10.62
CA PHE A 53 -12.65 6.26 10.08
C PHE A 53 -13.85 7.13 9.70
N LEU A 54 -15.02 6.53 9.50
CA LEU A 54 -16.23 7.20 9.03
C LEU A 54 -17.23 7.34 10.19
N ASP A 55 -17.93 8.46 10.24
CA ASP A 55 -18.91 8.75 11.29
C ASP A 55 -20.36 8.48 10.82
N GLY A 56 -21.26 8.31 11.77
CA GLY A 56 -22.70 8.14 11.52
C GLY A 56 -23.07 6.84 10.84
N GLU A 57 -24.07 6.86 9.96
CA GLU A 57 -24.56 5.71 9.20
C GLU A 57 -24.11 5.74 7.73
N LYS A 58 -22.89 6.24 7.47
CA LYS A 58 -22.35 6.35 6.13
C LYS A 58 -22.27 5.00 5.41
N LEU A 59 -22.67 4.99 4.13
CA LEU A 59 -22.44 3.84 3.27
C LEU A 59 -20.95 3.66 3.01
N ILE A 60 -20.41 2.47 3.24
CA ILE A 60 -19.02 2.12 2.98
C ILE A 60 -18.87 1.53 1.58
N VAL A 61 -19.73 0.56 1.25
CA VAL A 61 -19.73 -0.15 -0.04
C VAL A 61 -21.09 -0.81 -0.23
N TYR A 62 -21.49 -1.03 -1.48
CA TYR A 62 -22.57 -1.98 -1.76
C TYR A 62 -22.14 -2.97 -2.83
N THR A 63 -22.73 -4.17 -2.78
CA THR A 63 -22.52 -5.22 -3.77
C THR A 63 -23.80 -5.45 -4.55
N GLN A 64 -23.68 -5.73 -5.85
CA GLN A 64 -24.80 -6.06 -6.71
C GLN A 64 -24.33 -6.94 -7.87
N GLY A 65 -25.12 -7.96 -8.21
CA GLY A 65 -24.87 -8.86 -9.34
C GLY A 65 -26.13 -9.12 -10.13
N VAL A 66 -26.02 -9.85 -11.24
CA VAL A 66 -27.18 -10.20 -12.07
C VAL A 66 -28.18 -11.04 -11.27
N ASN A 67 -27.68 -12.01 -10.50
CA ASN A 67 -28.46 -12.90 -9.65
C ASN A 67 -28.33 -12.60 -8.15
N SER A 68 -27.60 -11.53 -7.79
CA SER A 68 -27.38 -11.11 -6.41
C SER A 68 -28.01 -9.75 -6.17
N LYS A 69 -28.96 -9.70 -5.23
CA LYS A 69 -29.62 -8.44 -4.85
C LYS A 69 -28.61 -7.46 -4.29
N LYS A 70 -28.91 -6.16 -4.42
CA LYS A 70 -28.10 -5.10 -3.79
C LYS A 70 -28.00 -5.34 -2.28
N LYS A 71 -26.77 -5.39 -1.75
CA LYS A 71 -26.47 -5.48 -0.32
C LYS A 71 -25.59 -4.31 0.07
N GLU A 72 -26.03 -3.50 1.02
CA GLU A 72 -25.33 -2.32 1.52
C GLU A 72 -24.58 -2.64 2.81
N TYR A 73 -23.39 -2.09 2.94
CA TYR A 73 -22.56 -2.13 4.13
C TYR A 73 -22.34 -0.70 4.60
N LYS A 74 -22.77 -0.41 5.83
CA LYS A 74 -22.76 0.94 6.42
C LYS A 74 -21.98 0.92 7.72
N CYS A 75 -21.56 2.11 8.15
CA CYS A 75 -21.03 2.29 9.50
C CYS A 75 -22.05 1.88 10.55
N LYS A 76 -21.58 1.25 11.63
CA LYS A 76 -22.43 0.65 12.67
C LYS A 76 -22.13 1.19 14.06
N ARG A 77 -20.95 1.78 14.25
CA ARG A 77 -20.44 2.19 15.57
C ARG A 77 -19.58 3.45 15.46
N PRO A 78 -19.37 4.18 16.56
CA PRO A 78 -18.36 5.24 16.60
C PRO A 78 -16.96 4.68 16.33
N GLY A 79 -16.22 5.29 15.42
CA GLY A 79 -14.90 4.87 15.00
C GLY A 79 -13.77 5.44 15.87
N ILE A 80 -12.62 4.77 15.89
CA ILE A 80 -11.47 5.19 16.71
C ILE A 80 -10.79 6.46 16.16
N LEU A 81 -10.92 6.77 14.87
CA LEU A 81 -10.32 7.95 14.23
C LEU A 81 -11.25 8.58 13.18
N GLU A 82 -12.46 8.96 13.57
CA GLU A 82 -13.42 9.66 12.71
C GLU A 82 -12.94 11.07 12.33
N LYS A 83 -12.14 11.69 13.19
CA LYS A 83 -11.58 13.04 13.03
C LYS A 83 -10.06 13.00 13.06
N GLY A 84 -9.44 14.05 12.53
CA GLY A 84 -8.00 14.15 12.39
C GLY A 84 -7.55 13.83 10.96
N LYS A 85 -6.32 14.22 10.63
CA LYS A 85 -5.79 14.03 9.27
C LYS A 85 -5.47 12.57 9.01
N LEU A 86 -5.95 12.07 7.89
CA LEU A 86 -5.75 10.70 7.40
C LEU A 86 -5.26 10.76 5.96
N THR A 87 -4.15 10.10 5.68
CA THR A 87 -3.69 9.82 4.32
C THR A 87 -3.60 8.33 4.11
N VAL A 88 -3.89 7.87 2.90
CA VAL A 88 -3.79 6.45 2.52
C VAL A 88 -2.82 6.34 1.36
N LEU A 89 -1.78 5.52 1.54
CA LEU A 89 -0.80 5.26 0.49
C LEU A 89 -1.25 4.07 -0.34
N VAL A 90 -1.23 4.21 -1.66
CA VAL A 90 -1.66 3.19 -2.61
C VAL A 90 -0.66 3.06 -3.77
N ASP A 91 -0.62 1.88 -4.37
CA ASP A 91 0.15 1.60 -5.57
C ASP A 91 -0.65 0.72 -6.55
N GLU A 92 -0.04 0.35 -7.68
CA GLU A 92 -0.65 -0.47 -8.72
C GLU A 92 -0.99 -1.90 -8.30
N LEU A 93 -0.47 -2.36 -7.16
CA LEU A 93 -0.76 -3.66 -6.55
C LEU A 93 -1.83 -3.59 -5.46
N THR A 94 -2.22 -2.39 -5.05
CA THR A 94 -3.34 -2.16 -4.14
C THR A 94 -4.64 -2.59 -4.83
N ALA A 95 -5.34 -3.61 -4.30
CA ALA A 95 -6.46 -4.24 -5.01
C ALA A 95 -7.60 -4.69 -4.10
N SER A 96 -8.81 -4.87 -4.67
CA SER A 96 -9.95 -5.58 -4.06
C SER A 96 -10.41 -4.93 -2.73
N ALA A 97 -10.34 -5.63 -1.59
CA ALA A 97 -10.72 -5.12 -0.28
C ALA A 97 -10.00 -3.81 0.09
N SER A 98 -8.73 -3.65 -0.32
CA SER A 98 -8.00 -2.38 -0.17
C SER A 98 -8.67 -1.24 -0.94
N GLU A 99 -9.19 -1.53 -2.12
CA GLU A 99 -9.88 -0.54 -2.96
C GLU A 99 -11.27 -0.21 -2.42
N VAL A 100 -11.93 -1.15 -1.72
CA VAL A 100 -13.17 -0.87 -0.97
C VAL A 100 -12.91 0.19 0.10
N LEU A 101 -11.87 -0.02 0.92
CA LEU A 101 -11.48 0.93 1.97
C LEU A 101 -11.10 2.29 1.37
N CYS A 102 -10.22 2.32 0.36
CA CYS A 102 -9.80 3.56 -0.31
C CYS A 102 -10.97 4.29 -0.95
N GLY A 103 -11.84 3.57 -1.66
CA GLY A 103 -13.00 4.15 -2.35
C GLY A 103 -14.00 4.79 -1.38
N ALA A 104 -14.28 4.13 -0.26
CA ALA A 104 -15.13 4.70 0.79
C ALA A 104 -14.52 5.99 1.37
N LEU A 105 -13.25 5.95 1.74
CA LEU A 105 -12.57 7.11 2.33
C LEU A 105 -12.42 8.28 1.33
N GLN A 106 -12.18 7.98 0.04
CA GLN A 106 -12.09 8.99 -1.01
C GLN A 106 -13.44 9.62 -1.30
N ASP A 107 -14.49 8.82 -1.48
CA ASP A 107 -15.83 9.32 -1.84
C ASP A 107 -16.42 10.20 -0.73
N TRP A 108 -16.16 9.87 0.53
CA TRP A 108 -16.53 10.69 1.69
C TRP A 108 -15.53 11.81 2.01
N CYS A 109 -14.48 11.97 1.22
CA CYS A 109 -13.39 12.95 1.47
C CYS A 109 -12.78 12.83 2.89
N ARG A 110 -12.78 11.61 3.42
CA ARG A 110 -12.26 11.36 4.76
C ARG A 110 -10.75 11.27 4.78
N ALA A 111 -10.16 10.81 3.68
CA ALA A 111 -8.71 10.68 3.53
C ALA A 111 -8.24 11.26 2.21
N THR A 112 -6.98 11.71 2.19
CA THR A 112 -6.25 11.98 0.96
C THR A 112 -5.55 10.71 0.51
N ILE A 113 -5.84 10.26 -0.72
CA ILE A 113 -5.20 9.08 -1.33
C ILE A 113 -3.93 9.56 -2.04
N ILE A 114 -2.79 8.94 -1.73
CA ILE A 114 -1.47 9.35 -2.24
C ILE A 114 -0.76 8.15 -2.87
N GLY A 115 -0.09 8.34 -3.99
CA GLY A 115 0.72 7.33 -4.66
C GLY A 115 0.31 7.13 -6.10
N GLN A 116 -0.06 5.93 -6.49
CA GLN A 116 -0.38 5.57 -7.86
C GLN A 116 -1.75 4.96 -7.99
N ARG A 117 -2.31 4.97 -9.21
CA ARG A 117 -3.60 4.35 -9.49
C ARG A 117 -3.59 2.88 -9.09
N SER A 118 -4.58 2.45 -8.34
CA SER A 118 -4.70 1.09 -7.84
C SER A 118 -4.98 0.06 -8.96
N PHE A 119 -5.11 -1.19 -8.59
CA PHE A 119 -5.25 -2.30 -9.54
C PHE A 119 -6.57 -2.27 -10.33
N GLY A 120 -7.69 -1.92 -9.72
CA GLY A 120 -9.01 -1.93 -10.34
C GLY A 120 -9.70 -3.30 -10.34
N LYS A 121 -9.76 -3.97 -9.17
CA LYS A 121 -10.49 -5.23 -8.97
C LYS A 121 -11.74 -5.01 -8.15
N GLY A 122 -12.88 -4.85 -8.82
CA GLY A 122 -14.20 -4.59 -8.24
C GLY A 122 -15.14 -5.79 -8.24
N LEU A 123 -14.63 -7.03 -8.15
CA LEU A 123 -15.40 -8.27 -8.21
C LEU A 123 -15.53 -8.94 -6.85
N VAL A 124 -16.76 -9.32 -6.50
CA VAL A 124 -17.04 -10.19 -5.36
C VAL A 124 -16.96 -11.64 -5.81
N MET A 125 -16.13 -12.42 -5.13
CA MET A 125 -15.99 -13.85 -5.38
C MET A 125 -16.43 -14.62 -4.15
N GLU A 126 -17.34 -15.59 -4.35
CA GLU A 126 -17.79 -16.51 -3.32
C GLU A 126 -17.21 -17.90 -3.55
N GLN A 127 -16.97 -18.61 -2.47
CA GLN A 127 -16.45 -19.97 -2.50
C GLN A 127 -17.53 -20.96 -2.16
N PHE A 128 -17.72 -21.94 -3.04
CA PHE A 128 -18.71 -23.01 -2.92
C PHE A 128 -17.98 -24.32 -2.68
N PRO A 129 -18.10 -24.95 -1.51
CA PRO A 129 -17.51 -26.25 -1.24
C PRO A 129 -18.17 -27.34 -2.07
N LEU A 130 -17.39 -28.31 -2.52
CA LEU A 130 -17.85 -29.50 -3.23
C LEU A 130 -17.79 -30.73 -2.32
N SER A 131 -18.51 -31.82 -2.72
CA SER A 131 -18.66 -33.04 -1.93
C SER A 131 -17.34 -33.81 -1.71
N ASP A 132 -16.34 -33.59 -2.56
CA ASP A 132 -15.03 -34.21 -2.49
C ASP A 132 -14.02 -33.43 -1.63
N GLY A 133 -14.46 -32.33 -0.98
CA GLY A 133 -13.61 -31.45 -0.17
C GLY A 133 -12.88 -30.36 -0.98
N SER A 134 -13.01 -30.34 -2.30
CA SER A 134 -12.58 -29.22 -3.14
C SER A 134 -13.59 -28.06 -3.10
N ALA A 135 -13.25 -26.93 -3.70
CA ALA A 135 -14.15 -25.79 -3.77
C ALA A 135 -14.04 -25.05 -5.10
N ILE A 136 -15.16 -24.50 -5.56
CA ILE A 136 -15.22 -23.59 -6.70
C ILE A 136 -15.31 -22.16 -6.17
N ARG A 137 -14.53 -21.25 -6.76
CA ARG A 137 -14.64 -19.83 -6.50
C ARG A 137 -15.21 -19.13 -7.73
N LEU A 138 -16.38 -18.50 -7.56
CA LEU A 138 -17.12 -17.85 -8.63
C LEU A 138 -17.31 -16.37 -8.35
N THR A 139 -17.28 -15.55 -9.41
CA THR A 139 -17.70 -14.16 -9.32
C THR A 139 -19.23 -14.09 -9.29
N THR A 140 -19.80 -13.54 -8.22
CA THR A 140 -21.24 -13.45 -7.99
C THR A 140 -21.78 -12.02 -8.09
N ALA A 141 -20.94 -11.03 -7.83
CA ALA A 141 -21.33 -9.61 -7.84
C ALA A 141 -20.15 -8.70 -8.17
N ARG A 142 -20.48 -7.43 -8.41
CA ARG A 142 -19.53 -6.32 -8.37
C ARG A 142 -19.76 -5.53 -7.09
N TYR A 143 -18.71 -4.84 -6.61
CA TYR A 143 -18.89 -3.84 -5.57
C TYR A 143 -18.75 -2.44 -6.12
N TYR A 144 -19.46 -1.54 -5.47
CA TYR A 144 -19.61 -0.16 -5.82
C TYR A 144 -19.30 0.72 -4.62
N THR A 145 -18.58 1.79 -4.83
CA THR A 145 -18.26 2.78 -3.80
C THR A 145 -19.52 3.54 -3.33
N PRO A 146 -19.47 4.32 -2.25
CA PRO A 146 -20.63 5.06 -1.73
C PRO A 146 -21.41 5.87 -2.77
N ILE A 147 -20.71 6.52 -3.70
CA ILE A 147 -21.33 7.34 -4.75
C ILE A 147 -21.77 6.51 -5.99
N GLY A 148 -21.64 5.18 -5.95
CA GLY A 148 -22.12 4.28 -6.99
C GLY A 148 -21.12 3.98 -8.11
N ARG A 149 -19.86 4.33 -7.94
CA ARG A 149 -18.78 4.09 -8.87
C ARG A 149 -18.34 2.63 -8.82
N CYS A 150 -18.30 1.93 -9.97
CA CYS A 150 -17.68 0.60 -10.10
C CYS A 150 -16.22 0.77 -10.48
N ILE A 151 -15.32 0.28 -9.65
CA ILE A 151 -13.86 0.41 -9.89
C ILE A 151 -13.30 -0.71 -10.76
N GLN A 152 -14.09 -1.72 -11.11
CA GLN A 152 -13.66 -2.86 -11.89
C GLN A 152 -13.21 -2.44 -13.29
N ARG A 153 -11.97 -2.74 -13.64
CA ARG A 153 -11.46 -2.58 -15.01
C ARG A 153 -12.16 -3.52 -15.99
N SER A 154 -12.27 -3.10 -17.26
CA SER A 154 -12.90 -3.89 -18.31
C SER A 154 -12.15 -5.21 -18.58
N TYR A 155 -12.93 -6.27 -18.86
CA TYR A 155 -12.48 -7.55 -19.39
C TYR A 155 -12.73 -7.72 -20.88
N GLU A 156 -13.25 -6.70 -21.58
CA GLU A 156 -13.70 -6.78 -22.97
C GLU A 156 -12.60 -7.28 -23.92
N ASN A 157 -11.34 -6.92 -23.64
CA ASN A 157 -10.19 -7.34 -24.43
C ASN A 157 -9.56 -8.66 -23.95
N GLY A 158 -10.24 -9.39 -23.08
CA GLY A 158 -9.85 -10.70 -22.58
C GLY A 158 -8.86 -10.68 -21.41
N LYS A 159 -8.70 -11.86 -20.78
CA LYS A 159 -7.91 -12.04 -19.57
C LYS A 159 -6.44 -11.61 -19.71
N LYS A 160 -5.82 -11.89 -20.86
CA LYS A 160 -4.41 -11.56 -21.08
C LYS A 160 -4.19 -10.05 -21.02
N VAL A 161 -4.99 -9.27 -21.76
CA VAL A 161 -4.91 -7.81 -21.77
C VAL A 161 -5.17 -7.23 -20.38
N TYR A 162 -6.15 -7.77 -19.66
CA TYR A 162 -6.44 -7.38 -18.27
C TYR A 162 -5.24 -7.60 -17.33
N MET A 163 -4.53 -8.71 -17.46
CA MET A 163 -3.35 -9.00 -16.64
C MET A 163 -2.12 -8.20 -17.04
N ASP A 164 -1.95 -7.95 -18.34
CA ASP A 164 -0.80 -7.25 -18.88
C ASP A 164 -0.89 -5.72 -18.76
N GLU A 165 -2.05 -5.17 -18.33
CA GLU A 165 -2.27 -3.72 -18.26
C GLU A 165 -1.28 -3.02 -17.31
N ILE A 166 -0.87 -3.64 -16.19
CA ILE A 166 0.14 -3.07 -15.31
C ILE A 166 1.44 -2.79 -16.09
N TRP A 167 1.87 -3.75 -16.93
CA TRP A 167 3.05 -3.59 -17.78
C TRP A 167 2.86 -2.50 -18.83
N GLN A 168 1.63 -2.39 -19.38
CA GLN A 168 1.30 -1.31 -20.33
C GLN A 168 1.35 0.05 -19.64
N ARG A 169 0.91 0.17 -18.38
CA ARG A 169 1.01 1.40 -17.58
C ARG A 169 2.47 1.82 -17.34
N TYR A 170 3.37 0.84 -17.10
CA TYR A 170 4.81 1.10 -17.05
C TYR A 170 5.35 1.56 -18.41
N ALA A 171 5.00 0.86 -19.48
CA ALA A 171 5.50 1.14 -20.82
C ALA A 171 5.00 2.48 -21.39
N SER A 172 3.76 2.86 -21.09
CA SER A 172 3.17 4.15 -21.51
C SER A 172 3.71 5.36 -20.72
N GLY A 173 4.46 5.12 -19.63
CA GLY A 173 4.95 6.18 -18.74
C GLY A 173 3.89 6.71 -17.75
N GLU A 174 2.69 6.12 -17.66
CA GLU A 174 1.66 6.52 -16.71
C GLU A 174 2.21 6.61 -15.29
N MET A 175 3.08 5.70 -14.90
CA MET A 175 3.64 5.64 -13.54
C MET A 175 4.81 6.58 -13.31
N SER A 176 5.38 7.19 -14.35
CA SER A 176 6.60 8.01 -14.27
C SER A 176 6.38 9.50 -14.40
N PHE A 177 5.25 9.93 -14.95
CA PHE A 177 5.00 11.33 -15.27
C PHE A 177 4.00 12.00 -14.34
N THR A 178 4.33 13.22 -13.91
CA THR A 178 3.46 14.09 -13.08
C THR A 178 2.43 14.89 -13.90
N GLY A 179 2.31 14.63 -15.20
CA GLY A 179 1.39 15.35 -16.09
C GLY A 179 0.00 14.72 -16.18
N ASN A 180 -0.97 15.45 -16.75
CA ASN A 180 -2.38 15.07 -16.95
C ASN A 180 -2.60 13.80 -17.83
N HIS A 181 -1.71 12.83 -17.78
CA HIS A 181 -1.79 11.59 -18.55
C HIS A 181 -2.64 10.49 -17.92
N LEU A 182 -3.22 10.74 -16.73
CA LEU A 182 -4.37 9.97 -16.27
C LEU A 182 -5.56 10.37 -17.16
N MET A 183 -5.54 9.89 -18.41
CA MET A 183 -6.71 9.96 -19.28
C MET A 183 -7.79 9.11 -18.64
N ALA A 184 -8.67 9.77 -17.90
CA ALA A 184 -9.83 9.14 -17.33
C ALA A 184 -10.76 8.69 -18.45
N HIS A 185 -10.90 7.38 -18.62
CA HIS A 185 -11.70 6.79 -19.71
C HIS A 185 -13.09 6.36 -19.25
N GLY A 186 -13.37 6.38 -17.93
CA GLY A 186 -14.64 5.97 -17.34
C GLY A 186 -15.64 7.10 -17.21
N LYS A 187 -16.87 6.74 -16.79
CA LYS A 187 -17.91 7.71 -16.45
C LYS A 187 -17.47 8.52 -15.21
N PRO A 188 -17.60 9.85 -15.24
CA PRO A 188 -17.26 10.71 -14.12
C PRO A 188 -18.32 10.63 -13.01
N PHE A 189 -17.85 10.70 -11.76
CA PHE A 189 -18.65 10.83 -10.55
C PHE A 189 -18.08 11.98 -9.71
N LEU A 190 -18.90 12.59 -8.88
CA LEU A 190 -18.48 13.62 -7.95
C LEU A 190 -18.45 13.07 -6.52
N THR A 191 -17.35 13.23 -5.84
CA THR A 191 -17.24 12.96 -4.40
C THR A 191 -18.09 13.96 -3.60
N VAL A 192 -18.24 13.74 -2.30
CA VAL A 192 -18.94 14.68 -1.42
C VAL A 192 -18.29 16.08 -1.43
N CYS A 193 -16.96 16.16 -1.62
CA CYS A 193 -16.22 17.43 -1.77
C CYS A 193 -16.25 18.00 -3.19
N LYS A 194 -16.99 17.39 -4.12
CA LYS A 194 -17.06 17.75 -5.54
C LYS A 194 -15.78 17.50 -6.35
N ASP A 195 -14.88 16.67 -5.85
CA ASP A 195 -13.76 16.18 -6.65
C ASP A 195 -14.28 15.20 -7.70
N THR A 196 -13.74 15.26 -8.90
CA THR A 196 -14.10 14.34 -9.98
C THR A 196 -13.28 13.04 -9.87
N VAL A 197 -13.98 11.91 -9.82
CA VAL A 197 -13.42 10.56 -9.83
C VAL A 197 -14.10 9.75 -10.92
N TYR A 198 -13.50 8.64 -11.35
CA TYR A 198 -13.98 7.90 -12.52
C TYR A 198 -14.22 6.44 -12.20
N GLU A 199 -15.15 5.79 -12.92
CA GLU A 199 -15.37 4.35 -12.85
C GLU A 199 -14.41 3.58 -13.72
N SER A 200 -14.34 2.24 -13.50
CA SER A 200 -13.62 1.27 -14.35
C SER A 200 -12.10 1.44 -14.43
N GLU A 201 -11.50 2.17 -13.49
CA GLU A 201 -10.05 2.48 -13.49
C GLU A 201 -9.34 2.16 -12.17
N GLY A 202 -10.03 1.54 -11.21
CA GLY A 202 -9.53 1.42 -9.84
C GLY A 202 -9.67 2.74 -9.07
N ILE A 203 -8.83 2.94 -8.08
CA ILE A 203 -8.75 4.16 -7.29
C ILE A 203 -7.62 5.04 -7.83
N VAL A 204 -7.97 6.17 -8.41
CA VAL A 204 -7.02 7.20 -8.84
C VAL A 204 -6.67 8.05 -7.61
N PRO A 205 -5.37 8.21 -7.26
CA PRO A 205 -4.98 8.97 -6.08
C PRO A 205 -5.30 10.47 -6.23
N ASN A 206 -5.57 11.14 -5.11
CA ASN A 206 -5.70 12.60 -5.06
C ASN A 206 -4.35 13.29 -5.31
N VAL A 207 -3.26 12.63 -4.88
CA VAL A 207 -1.90 13.11 -5.08
C VAL A 207 -1.08 12.00 -5.71
N PHE A 208 -0.70 12.21 -6.96
CA PHE A 208 0.14 11.28 -7.69
C PHE A 208 1.61 11.43 -7.29
N VAL A 209 2.28 10.32 -7.00
CA VAL A 209 3.72 10.26 -6.72
C VAL A 209 4.38 9.34 -7.76
N PRO A 210 5.27 9.87 -8.62
CA PRO A 210 5.84 9.07 -9.70
C PRO A 210 6.81 8.00 -9.20
N VAL A 211 6.78 6.82 -9.85
CA VAL A 211 7.76 5.74 -9.65
C VAL A 211 9.03 6.04 -10.42
N ASP A 212 10.17 5.72 -9.84
CA ASP A 212 11.42 5.64 -10.57
C ASP A 212 11.49 4.32 -11.37
N THR A 213 11.05 4.36 -12.61
CA THR A 213 11.01 3.18 -13.50
C THR A 213 12.40 2.63 -13.86
N ASN A 214 13.47 3.40 -13.64
CA ASN A 214 14.85 2.91 -13.86
C ASN A 214 15.27 1.87 -12.81
N LEU A 215 14.53 1.74 -11.72
CA LEU A 215 14.77 0.79 -10.64
C LEU A 215 14.09 -0.58 -10.86
N ASN A 216 13.29 -0.73 -11.90
CA ASN A 216 12.53 -1.95 -12.14
C ASN A 216 13.15 -2.82 -13.23
N ASN A 217 14.27 -3.48 -12.92
CA ASN A 217 14.82 -4.53 -13.75
C ASN A 217 15.25 -5.74 -12.91
N GLU A 218 15.37 -6.90 -13.56
CA GLU A 218 15.65 -8.18 -12.90
C GLU A 218 17.00 -8.18 -12.14
N GLU A 219 18.02 -7.54 -12.70
CA GLU A 219 19.35 -7.44 -12.08
C GLU A 219 19.29 -6.63 -10.77
N ILE A 220 18.60 -5.51 -10.80
CA ILE A 220 18.40 -4.66 -9.62
C ILE A 220 17.57 -5.38 -8.56
N ASN A 221 16.49 -6.06 -8.98
CA ASN A 221 15.65 -6.84 -8.06
C ASN A 221 16.44 -7.97 -7.38
N LYS A 222 17.34 -8.64 -8.11
CA LYS A 222 18.28 -9.62 -7.52
C LYS A 222 19.22 -8.99 -6.50
N LEU A 223 19.69 -7.76 -6.74
CA LEU A 223 20.54 -7.05 -5.79
C LEU A 223 19.78 -6.63 -4.53
N LEU A 224 18.55 -6.13 -4.67
CA LEU A 224 17.77 -5.58 -3.55
C LEU A 224 17.08 -6.67 -2.70
N TYR A 225 16.64 -7.75 -3.33
CA TYR A 225 15.80 -8.77 -2.68
C TYR A 225 16.43 -10.17 -2.72
N GLY A 226 17.63 -10.30 -3.26
CA GLY A 226 18.36 -11.56 -3.30
C GLY A 226 18.94 -11.94 -1.93
N SER A 227 19.31 -13.23 -1.80
CA SER A 227 19.91 -13.78 -0.58
C SER A 227 21.24 -13.11 -0.19
N SER A 228 21.99 -12.60 -1.17
CA SER A 228 23.30 -11.97 -0.93
C SER A 228 23.21 -10.73 -0.06
N LEU A 229 22.17 -9.89 -0.25
CA LEU A 229 21.97 -8.69 0.57
C LEU A 229 21.61 -9.06 2.02
N SER A 230 20.71 -10.01 2.19
CA SER A 230 20.32 -10.52 3.52
C SER A 230 21.48 -11.18 4.25
N GLN A 231 22.29 -11.98 3.55
CA GLN A 231 23.49 -12.60 4.11
C GLN A 231 24.53 -11.55 4.52
N PHE A 232 24.79 -10.56 3.64
CA PHE A 232 25.68 -9.45 3.97
C PHE A 232 25.24 -8.69 5.21
N ALA A 233 23.95 -8.29 5.25
CA ALA A 233 23.39 -7.55 6.39
C ALA A 233 23.51 -8.36 7.69
N PHE A 234 23.28 -9.68 7.64
CA PHE A 234 23.43 -10.55 8.80
C PHE A 234 24.88 -10.65 9.26
N GLN A 235 25.85 -10.87 8.36
CA GLN A 235 27.27 -10.92 8.70
C GLN A 235 27.77 -9.58 9.24
N TYR A 236 27.33 -8.47 8.65
CA TYR A 236 27.65 -7.15 9.16
C TYR A 236 27.11 -6.93 10.57
N TYR A 237 25.83 -7.33 10.80
CA TYR A 237 25.24 -7.27 12.15
C TYR A 237 26.04 -8.07 13.17
N LEU A 238 26.40 -9.33 12.87
CA LEU A 238 27.18 -10.16 13.79
C LEU A 238 28.53 -9.51 14.16
N LYS A 239 29.22 -8.94 13.18
CA LYS A 239 30.51 -8.25 13.37
C LYS A 239 30.39 -6.97 14.21
N HIS A 240 29.29 -6.24 14.05
CA HIS A 240 29.08 -4.93 14.70
C HIS A 240 27.98 -4.98 15.77
N GLN A 241 27.59 -6.15 16.25
CA GLN A 241 26.47 -6.34 17.16
C GLN A 241 26.59 -5.47 18.43
N GLN A 242 27.76 -5.46 19.04
CA GLN A 242 27.99 -4.70 20.29
C GLN A 242 27.80 -3.19 20.10
N GLU A 243 28.09 -2.67 18.93
CA GLU A 243 27.89 -1.26 18.58
C GLU A 243 26.43 -0.99 18.26
N ILE A 244 25.80 -1.79 17.37
CA ILE A 244 24.41 -1.63 16.97
C ILE A 244 23.46 -1.72 18.17
N MET A 245 23.76 -2.62 19.12
CA MET A 245 22.97 -2.76 20.34
C MET A 245 23.02 -1.56 21.29
N LYS A 246 23.98 -0.63 21.13
CA LYS A 246 24.05 0.61 21.91
C LYS A 246 23.13 1.70 21.37
N TYR A 247 22.74 1.67 20.09
CA TYR A 247 21.86 2.69 19.51
C TYR A 247 20.46 2.61 20.11
N SER A 248 19.88 3.74 20.50
CA SER A 248 18.57 3.79 21.13
C SER A 248 17.42 3.83 20.12
N THR A 249 17.66 4.30 18.90
CA THR A 249 16.65 4.48 17.85
C THR A 249 17.17 4.07 16.48
N VAL A 250 16.25 3.78 15.55
CA VAL A 250 16.58 3.54 14.15
C VAL A 250 17.29 4.75 13.54
N LYS A 251 16.85 5.97 13.85
CA LYS A 251 17.47 7.21 13.38
C LYS A 251 18.94 7.30 13.81
N GLU A 252 19.25 6.87 15.03
CA GLU A 252 20.61 6.83 15.53
C GLU A 252 21.48 5.80 14.78
N LEU A 253 20.95 4.61 14.50
CA LEU A 253 21.58 3.60 13.65
C LEU A 253 21.94 4.18 12.28
N LEU A 254 20.97 4.83 11.61
CA LEU A 254 21.18 5.39 10.27
C LEU A 254 22.22 6.53 10.26
N SER A 255 22.24 7.36 11.29
CA SER A 255 23.11 8.53 11.35
C SER A 255 24.56 8.22 11.79
N LYS A 256 24.75 7.19 12.60
CA LYS A 256 26.07 6.81 13.15
C LYS A 256 26.79 5.73 12.36
N THR A 257 26.08 4.97 11.51
CA THR A 257 26.71 3.97 10.66
C THR A 257 27.13 4.59 9.33
N ASP A 258 28.39 4.40 8.94
CA ASP A 258 28.91 4.92 7.67
C ASP A 258 28.29 4.18 6.47
N ALA A 259 27.28 4.81 5.86
CA ALA A 259 26.56 4.29 4.71
C ALA A 259 27.46 4.07 3.48
N GLY A 260 28.49 4.91 3.31
CA GLY A 260 29.46 4.79 2.21
C GLY A 260 30.30 3.53 2.34
N SER A 261 30.88 3.31 3.52
CA SER A 261 31.65 2.11 3.84
C SER A 261 30.80 0.86 3.76
N LEU A 262 29.54 0.91 4.25
CA LEU A 262 28.58 -0.19 4.18
C LEU A 262 28.32 -0.62 2.73
N PHE A 263 28.07 0.34 1.85
CA PHE A 263 27.86 0.08 0.42
C PHE A 263 29.14 -0.47 -0.26
N GLN A 264 30.31 0.10 0.03
CA GLN A 264 31.58 -0.37 -0.55
C GLN A 264 31.85 -1.83 -0.19
N GLN A 265 31.63 -2.25 1.06
CA GLN A 265 31.80 -3.63 1.50
C GLN A 265 30.83 -4.57 0.77
N PHE A 266 29.54 -4.18 0.63
CA PHE A 266 28.55 -4.94 -0.11
C PHE A 266 28.90 -5.06 -1.59
N ASN A 267 29.27 -3.94 -2.23
CA ASN A 267 29.62 -3.90 -3.65
C ASN A 267 30.88 -4.75 -3.96
N ALA A 268 31.85 -4.76 -3.06
CA ALA A 268 33.04 -5.63 -3.17
C ALA A 268 32.71 -7.11 -3.08
N LEU A 269 31.68 -7.48 -2.30
CA LEU A 269 31.21 -8.86 -2.18
C LEU A 269 30.50 -9.33 -3.47
N ILE A 270 29.61 -8.50 -4.02
CA ILE A 270 28.75 -8.88 -5.14
C ILE A 270 29.45 -8.76 -6.50
N LYS A 271 30.36 -7.80 -6.66
CA LYS A 271 31.08 -7.48 -7.90
C LYS A 271 30.10 -7.37 -9.10
N PRO A 272 29.17 -6.38 -9.08
CA PRO A 272 28.16 -6.24 -10.11
C PRO A 272 28.82 -6.07 -11.48
N THR A 273 28.19 -6.60 -12.51
CA THR A 273 28.70 -6.54 -13.90
C THR A 273 28.59 -5.16 -14.52
N LYS A 274 27.67 -4.32 -14.01
CA LYS A 274 27.44 -2.94 -14.44
C LYS A 274 27.62 -1.97 -13.28
N PRO A 275 28.03 -0.72 -13.55
CA PRO A 275 28.09 0.31 -12.53
C PRO A 275 26.72 0.51 -11.85
N VAL A 276 26.74 0.57 -10.53
CA VAL A 276 25.55 0.86 -9.73
C VAL A 276 25.32 2.37 -9.70
N THR A 277 24.15 2.81 -10.18
CA THR A 277 23.77 4.23 -10.13
C THR A 277 23.53 4.70 -8.69
N GLU A 278 23.60 6.02 -8.46
CA GLU A 278 23.40 6.58 -7.10
C GLU A 278 22.02 6.23 -6.52
N ASN A 279 20.97 6.20 -7.34
CA ASN A 279 19.63 5.81 -6.90
C ASN A 279 19.58 4.34 -6.44
N ILE A 280 20.21 3.43 -7.20
CA ILE A 280 20.28 2.01 -6.82
C ILE A 280 21.11 1.84 -5.55
N LYS A 281 22.24 2.53 -5.45
CA LYS A 281 23.10 2.55 -4.25
C LYS A 281 22.29 2.98 -3.02
N ASN A 282 21.53 4.06 -3.10
CA ASN A 282 20.72 4.56 -2.00
C ASN A 282 19.65 3.55 -1.56
N ARG A 283 19.03 2.83 -2.51
CA ARG A 283 18.07 1.75 -2.19
C ARG A 283 18.75 0.55 -1.54
N ILE A 284 19.92 0.15 -2.02
CA ILE A 284 20.70 -0.93 -1.40
C ILE A 284 21.04 -0.58 0.05
N ILE A 285 21.55 0.63 0.28
CA ILE A 285 21.87 1.14 1.63
C ILE A 285 20.62 1.12 2.52
N GLN A 286 19.50 1.64 2.02
CA GLN A 286 18.23 1.66 2.76
C GLN A 286 17.78 0.24 3.15
N GLN A 287 17.87 -0.72 2.23
CA GLN A 287 17.52 -2.13 2.50
C GLN A 287 18.45 -2.77 3.52
N ILE A 288 19.75 -2.51 3.45
CA ILE A 288 20.70 -2.99 4.44
C ILE A 288 20.38 -2.41 5.83
N PHE A 289 20.13 -1.11 5.93
CA PHE A 289 19.72 -0.48 7.19
C PHE A 289 18.43 -1.05 7.74
N ALA A 290 17.44 -1.30 6.87
CA ALA A 290 16.19 -1.90 7.29
C ALA A 290 16.41 -3.31 7.88
N LEU A 291 17.27 -4.13 7.26
CA LEU A 291 17.62 -5.45 7.78
C LEU A 291 18.39 -5.35 9.11
N LEU A 292 19.35 -4.42 9.23
CA LEU A 292 20.05 -4.18 10.50
C LEU A 292 19.10 -3.75 11.61
N ALA A 293 18.16 -2.83 11.30
CA ALA A 293 17.15 -2.40 12.24
C ALA A 293 16.23 -3.55 12.66
N ARG A 294 15.91 -4.46 11.72
CA ARG A 294 15.09 -5.65 12.02
C ARG A 294 15.72 -6.56 13.05
N TYR A 295 17.03 -6.76 13.02
CA TYR A 295 17.72 -7.61 13.97
C TYR A 295 17.65 -7.09 15.41
N LYS A 296 17.49 -5.79 15.60
CA LYS A 296 17.39 -5.18 16.91
C LYS A 296 15.95 -4.88 17.35
N TRP A 297 15.13 -4.30 16.47
CA TRP A 297 13.80 -3.80 16.80
C TRP A 297 12.66 -4.57 16.10
N GLY A 298 12.97 -5.72 15.47
CA GLY A 298 11.96 -6.51 14.76
C GLY A 298 11.38 -5.81 13.54
N ASN A 299 10.17 -6.19 13.16
CA ASN A 299 9.50 -5.64 11.98
C ASN A 299 9.19 -4.13 12.11
N ALA A 300 8.99 -3.62 13.31
CA ALA A 300 8.78 -2.19 13.53
C ALA A 300 10.02 -1.38 13.11
N GLY A 301 11.21 -1.80 13.55
CA GLY A 301 12.47 -1.16 13.15
C GLY A 301 12.75 -1.28 11.65
N TYR A 302 12.46 -2.44 11.06
CA TYR A 302 12.56 -2.65 9.60
C TYR A 302 11.72 -1.62 8.84
N THR A 303 10.46 -1.49 9.21
CA THR A 303 9.52 -0.58 8.58
C THR A 303 9.94 0.88 8.80
N GLU A 304 10.34 1.25 10.03
CA GLU A 304 10.81 2.60 10.33
C GLU A 304 12.00 3.00 9.45
N ALA A 305 12.99 2.12 9.27
CA ALA A 305 14.13 2.39 8.41
C ALA A 305 13.75 2.56 6.93
N LEU A 306 12.73 1.85 6.44
CA LEU A 306 12.26 1.98 5.06
C LEU A 306 11.50 3.28 4.79
N ILE A 307 10.73 3.77 5.77
CA ILE A 307 9.86 4.93 5.56
C ILE A 307 10.55 6.29 5.74
N ILE A 308 11.73 6.34 6.36
CA ILE A 308 12.43 7.61 6.66
C ILE A 308 12.67 8.47 5.42
N ASN A 309 12.97 7.85 4.27
CA ASN A 309 13.21 8.54 2.99
C ASN A 309 12.19 8.15 1.92
N ASP A 310 11.05 7.61 2.32
CA ASP A 310 9.98 7.23 1.41
C ASP A 310 9.25 8.46 0.87
N LYS A 311 9.12 8.57 -0.46
CA LYS A 311 8.57 9.75 -1.13
C LYS A 311 7.10 9.97 -0.79
N GLU A 312 6.30 8.91 -0.83
CA GLU A 312 4.87 8.98 -0.54
C GLU A 312 4.61 9.30 0.93
N VAL A 313 5.41 8.74 1.84
CA VAL A 313 5.34 9.07 3.27
C VAL A 313 5.72 10.54 3.49
N ASN A 314 6.77 11.03 2.85
CA ASN A 314 7.20 12.42 2.97
C ASN A 314 6.15 13.39 2.40
N GLU A 315 5.54 13.07 1.26
CA GLU A 315 4.43 13.85 0.70
C GLU A 315 3.22 13.86 1.65
N SER A 316 2.91 12.71 2.22
CA SER A 316 1.86 12.57 3.23
C SER A 316 2.11 13.46 4.46
N LEU A 317 3.34 13.47 4.98
CA LEU A 317 3.72 14.32 6.12
C LEU A 317 3.67 15.80 5.76
N ALA A 318 4.09 16.19 4.55
CA ALA A 318 4.01 17.56 4.07
C ALA A 318 2.56 18.06 4.00
N MET A 319 1.62 17.22 3.55
CA MET A 319 0.20 17.54 3.52
C MET A 319 -0.44 17.59 4.91
N MET A 320 0.00 16.74 5.82
CA MET A 320 -0.49 16.74 7.21
C MET A 320 -0.04 17.97 8.01
N ASN A 321 1.05 18.62 7.62
CA ASN A 321 1.59 19.81 8.28
C ASN A 321 1.00 21.14 7.73
N LYS A 322 0.27 21.08 6.62
CA LYS A 322 -0.52 22.21 6.08
C LYS A 322 -1.89 22.29 6.77
#